data_5e0ea085a98edbb79518c99953d5ba20
#
_entry.id   5e0ea085a98edbb79518c99953d5ba20
#
_cell.length_a   1.000
_cell.length_b   1.000
_cell.length_c   1.000
_cell.angle_alpha   90.00
_cell.angle_beta   90.00
_cell.angle_gamma   90.00
#
_symmetry.space_group_name_H-M   'P 1'
#
loop_
_entity.id
_entity.type
_entity.pdbx_description
1 polymer ?
#
loop_
_entity_poly.entity_id
_entity_poly.type
_entity_poly.pdbx_seq_one_letter_code
_entity_poly.pdbx_strand_id
1 'polypeptide(L)'
;MTAADMLELERLQHLRVTLLFTFSGITDPRVEPIAKSAITTRSIATACARKNRTKVVLYWRPIVPGWNDDPATMAGVLATGRAADAIVFTGYYHKEQNAGYLRSLGVEVPYGQDYNRRKVLPEELDARVIAAWRASGISTPLFRKTSCGVSAAHQVADYNGHWGVRELCDICPAAQISRCHAGHRQPAPGELDTVLADLGYATDYLIDGGHVWTHGLGEQKRYAIQHTLGFQIWELDQPHLLHAHGRSLTGYEPTEQEQQELTAIRTQFTHAARFDEDD
;
A
#
# COMPACT_ATOMS: atom_id res chain seq x y z
N MET A 1 -12.93 7.47 -18.45
CA MET A 1 -14.10 7.67 -17.55
C MET A 1 -14.97 8.78 -18.10
N THR A 2 -16.23 8.46 -18.37
CA THR A 2 -17.27 9.38 -18.85
C THR A 2 -18.31 9.63 -17.77
N ALA A 3 -19.20 10.59 -18.01
CA ALA A 3 -20.33 10.84 -17.12
C ALA A 3 -21.32 9.63 -17.08
N ALA A 4 -21.48 8.92 -18.20
CA ALA A 4 -22.31 7.73 -18.26
C ALA A 4 -21.71 6.59 -17.42
N ASP A 5 -20.39 6.37 -17.50
CA ASP A 5 -19.72 5.35 -16.66
C ASP A 5 -19.93 5.62 -15.17
N MET A 6 -19.88 6.90 -14.76
CA MET A 6 -20.13 7.27 -13.35
C MET A 6 -21.56 6.99 -12.92
N LEU A 7 -22.54 7.25 -13.80
CA LEU A 7 -23.94 6.92 -13.49
C LEU A 7 -24.15 5.42 -13.28
N GLU A 8 -23.51 4.58 -14.09
CA GLU A 8 -23.60 3.13 -13.93
C GLU A 8 -22.95 2.67 -12.61
N LEU A 9 -21.77 3.22 -12.26
CA LEU A 9 -21.11 2.89 -11.00
C LEU A 9 -21.93 3.31 -9.77
N GLU A 10 -22.60 4.45 -9.80
CA GLU A 10 -23.45 4.93 -8.71
C GLU A 10 -24.72 4.05 -8.51
N ARG A 11 -25.13 3.25 -9.51
CA ARG A 11 -26.21 2.28 -9.39
C ARG A 11 -25.85 1.03 -8.59
N LEU A 12 -24.57 0.77 -8.39
CA LEU A 12 -24.08 -0.40 -7.65
C LEU A 12 -24.27 -0.21 -6.12
N GLN A 13 -25.54 -0.12 -5.69
CA GLN A 13 -25.91 0.29 -4.33
C GLN A 13 -25.42 -0.67 -3.22
N HIS A 14 -25.17 -1.93 -3.56
CA HIS A 14 -24.72 -2.96 -2.62
C HIS A 14 -23.17 -3.04 -2.52
N LEU A 15 -22.44 -2.25 -3.32
CA LEU A 15 -20.99 -2.24 -3.35
C LEU A 15 -20.43 -0.93 -2.80
N ARG A 16 -19.27 -1.03 -2.17
CA ARG A 16 -18.40 0.11 -1.88
C ARG A 16 -17.41 0.24 -3.03
N VAL A 17 -17.68 1.16 -3.94
CA VAL A 17 -16.87 1.35 -5.16
C VAL A 17 -15.79 2.38 -4.90
N THR A 18 -14.55 2.05 -5.23
CA THR A 18 -13.43 2.98 -5.28
C THR A 18 -12.83 3.00 -6.67
N LEU A 19 -12.71 4.18 -7.24
CA LEU A 19 -11.93 4.41 -8.46
C LEU A 19 -10.52 4.82 -8.07
N LEU A 20 -9.56 3.96 -8.37
CA LEU A 20 -8.15 4.20 -8.13
C LEU A 20 -7.48 4.61 -9.44
N PHE A 21 -7.20 5.89 -9.59
CA PHE A 21 -6.53 6.42 -10.78
C PHE A 21 -5.02 6.52 -10.55
N THR A 22 -4.26 5.78 -11.32
CA THR A 22 -2.80 5.92 -11.32
C THR A 22 -2.40 7.14 -12.15
N PHE A 23 -1.59 8.02 -11.56
CA PHE A 23 -1.01 9.17 -12.22
C PHE A 23 0.39 9.44 -11.65
N SER A 24 1.41 9.34 -12.50
CA SER A 24 2.81 9.48 -12.09
C SER A 24 3.32 10.91 -12.19
N GLY A 25 2.81 11.68 -13.14
CA GLY A 25 3.38 12.94 -13.56
C GLY A 25 4.62 12.80 -14.46
N ILE A 26 5.07 11.57 -14.76
CA ILE A 26 6.20 11.31 -15.65
C ILE A 26 5.83 11.73 -17.07
N THR A 27 6.73 12.45 -17.73
CA THR A 27 6.53 12.95 -19.10
C THR A 27 7.39 12.25 -20.13
N ASP A 28 8.41 11.48 -19.71
CA ASP A 28 9.25 10.71 -20.63
C ASP A 28 8.47 9.49 -21.17
N PRO A 29 8.17 9.45 -22.49
CA PRO A 29 7.38 8.37 -23.08
C PRO A 29 8.12 7.02 -23.10
N ARG A 30 9.42 6.99 -22.85
CA ARG A 30 10.17 5.75 -22.72
C ARG A 30 9.89 5.09 -21.37
N VAL A 31 9.67 5.91 -20.32
CA VAL A 31 9.39 5.45 -18.97
C VAL A 31 7.88 5.18 -18.78
N GLU A 32 7.05 6.05 -19.30
CA GLU A 32 5.59 5.98 -19.21
C GLU A 32 4.95 5.97 -20.60
N PRO A 33 5.06 4.86 -21.36
CA PRO A 33 4.57 4.80 -22.74
C PRO A 33 3.04 4.91 -22.87
N ILE A 34 2.32 4.63 -21.78
CA ILE A 34 0.87 4.74 -21.72
C ILE A 34 0.45 6.18 -21.37
N ALA A 35 1.39 7.09 -21.24
CA ALA A 35 1.23 8.44 -20.72
C ALA A 35 0.24 9.29 -21.53
N LYS A 36 -1.00 8.90 -21.47
CA LYS A 36 -2.09 9.80 -21.80
C LYS A 36 -2.51 10.53 -20.51
N SER A 37 -1.54 11.20 -19.87
CA SER A 37 -1.77 11.99 -18.66
C SER A 37 -3.02 12.87 -18.76
N ALA A 38 -3.28 13.44 -19.94
CA ALA A 38 -4.48 14.20 -20.23
C ALA A 38 -5.78 13.36 -20.13
N ILE A 39 -5.74 12.06 -20.44
CA ILE A 39 -6.91 11.18 -20.28
C ILE A 39 -7.14 10.90 -18.79
N THR A 40 -6.08 10.59 -18.05
CA THR A 40 -6.17 10.34 -16.61
C THR A 40 -6.68 11.58 -15.88
N THR A 41 -6.10 12.75 -16.14
CA THR A 41 -6.53 14.02 -15.53
C THR A 41 -8.00 14.32 -15.81
N ARG A 42 -8.47 14.17 -17.05
CA ARG A 42 -9.88 14.34 -17.40
C ARG A 42 -10.78 13.31 -16.71
N SER A 43 -10.33 12.06 -16.62
CA SER A 43 -11.07 10.98 -15.96
C SER A 43 -11.24 11.25 -14.47
N ILE A 44 -10.17 11.70 -13.80
CA ILE A 44 -10.22 12.10 -12.38
C ILE A 44 -11.19 13.27 -12.20
N ALA A 45 -11.07 14.32 -13.01
CA ALA A 45 -11.94 15.47 -12.94
C ALA A 45 -13.41 15.09 -13.13
N THR A 46 -13.72 14.25 -14.13
CA THR A 46 -15.09 13.73 -14.37
C THR A 46 -15.59 12.92 -13.20
N ALA A 47 -14.78 12.00 -12.68
CA ALA A 47 -15.15 11.16 -11.54
C ALA A 47 -15.41 12.01 -10.28
N CYS A 48 -14.52 12.95 -9.96
CA CYS A 48 -14.67 13.84 -8.81
C CYS A 48 -15.90 14.74 -8.90
N ALA A 49 -16.23 15.21 -10.10
CA ALA A 49 -17.40 16.07 -10.32
C ALA A 49 -18.74 15.30 -10.28
N ARG A 50 -18.73 13.99 -10.46
CA ARG A 50 -19.92 13.14 -10.59
C ARG A 50 -20.11 12.12 -9.47
N LYS A 51 -19.09 11.93 -8.62
CA LYS A 51 -19.15 10.97 -7.51
C LYS A 51 -20.20 11.40 -6.48
N ASN A 52 -20.92 10.43 -5.98
CA ASN A 52 -21.79 10.55 -4.81
C ASN A 52 -21.40 9.50 -3.76
N ARG A 53 -21.63 8.23 -4.07
CA ARG A 53 -21.24 7.08 -3.22
C ARG A 53 -19.86 6.54 -3.58
N THR A 54 -19.53 6.56 -4.87
CA THR A 54 -18.23 6.14 -5.39
C THR A 54 -17.12 7.03 -4.82
N LYS A 55 -16.04 6.42 -4.39
CA LYS A 55 -14.86 7.13 -3.90
C LYS A 55 -13.79 7.22 -4.98
N VAL A 56 -13.07 8.32 -5.00
CA VAL A 56 -12.01 8.60 -5.97
C VAL A 56 -10.70 8.74 -5.21
N VAL A 57 -9.74 7.89 -5.53
CA VAL A 57 -8.40 7.92 -4.96
C VAL A 57 -7.38 8.14 -6.08
N LEU A 58 -6.56 9.18 -5.95
CA LEU A 58 -5.41 9.36 -6.80
C LEU A 58 -4.27 8.48 -6.29
N TYR A 59 -3.72 7.61 -7.14
CA TYR A 59 -2.54 6.81 -6.84
C TYR A 59 -1.33 7.37 -7.57
N TRP A 60 -0.56 8.20 -6.87
CA TRP A 60 0.66 8.82 -7.36
C TRP A 60 1.81 7.82 -7.31
N ARG A 61 2.10 7.22 -8.45
CA ARG A 61 3.17 6.21 -8.60
C ARG A 61 3.60 6.03 -10.05
N PRO A 62 4.87 5.54 -10.27
CA PRO A 62 5.93 5.55 -9.28
C PRO A 62 6.44 6.97 -9.05
N ILE A 63 7.01 7.23 -7.86
CA ILE A 63 7.80 8.44 -7.64
C ILE A 63 9.28 8.00 -7.65
N VAL A 64 10.07 8.62 -8.51
CA VAL A 64 11.46 8.25 -8.76
C VAL A 64 12.32 9.50 -8.89
N PRO A 65 13.48 9.57 -8.23
CA PRO A 65 14.41 10.67 -8.40
C PRO A 65 14.79 10.89 -9.87
N GLY A 66 14.73 12.13 -10.30
CA GLY A 66 15.05 12.53 -11.68
C GLY A 66 13.96 12.27 -12.72
N TRP A 67 12.87 11.57 -12.38
CA TRP A 67 11.77 11.35 -13.31
C TRP A 67 10.59 12.29 -13.10
N ASN A 68 10.19 12.49 -11.85
CA ASN A 68 8.98 13.23 -11.48
C ASN A 68 9.03 13.80 -10.05
N ASP A 69 10.22 14.00 -9.53
CA ASP A 69 10.45 14.49 -8.17
C ASP A 69 10.79 15.98 -8.10
N ASP A 70 10.64 16.68 -9.21
CA ASP A 70 10.78 18.13 -9.25
C ASP A 70 9.54 18.84 -8.67
N PRO A 71 9.69 20.07 -8.12
CA PRO A 71 8.60 20.78 -7.46
C PRO A 71 7.39 21.07 -8.36
N ALA A 72 7.60 21.32 -9.66
CA ALA A 72 6.52 21.63 -10.59
C ALA A 72 5.66 20.40 -10.88
N THR A 73 6.32 19.25 -11.12
CA THR A 73 5.63 17.96 -11.30
C THR A 73 4.86 17.57 -10.04
N MET A 74 5.48 17.68 -8.86
CA MET A 74 4.79 17.40 -7.58
C MET A 74 3.56 18.28 -7.40
N ALA A 75 3.67 19.57 -7.64
CA ALA A 75 2.56 20.50 -7.56
C ALA A 75 1.44 20.15 -8.55
N GLY A 76 1.78 19.78 -9.79
CA GLY A 76 0.82 19.36 -10.82
C GLY A 76 0.05 18.10 -10.45
N VAL A 77 0.73 17.10 -9.87
CA VAL A 77 0.09 15.86 -9.39
C VAL A 77 -0.86 16.15 -8.22
N LEU A 78 -0.41 16.95 -7.26
CA LEU A 78 -1.23 17.35 -6.11
C LEU A 78 -2.46 18.15 -6.54
N ALA A 79 -2.30 19.09 -7.48
CA ALA A 79 -3.41 19.82 -8.06
C ALA A 79 -4.43 18.91 -8.77
N THR A 80 -3.97 17.87 -9.44
CA THR A 80 -4.82 16.85 -10.08
C THR A 80 -5.63 16.08 -9.04
N GLY A 81 -5.05 15.78 -7.88
CA GLY A 81 -5.70 15.05 -6.78
C GLY A 81 -6.57 15.90 -5.85
N ARG A 82 -6.61 17.23 -6.02
CA ARG A 82 -7.25 18.17 -5.07
C ARG A 82 -8.73 17.92 -4.76
N ALA A 83 -9.47 17.29 -5.65
CA ALA A 83 -10.89 16.96 -5.51
C ALA A 83 -11.13 15.46 -5.24
N ALA A 84 -10.09 14.66 -5.15
CA ALA A 84 -10.18 13.24 -4.78
C ALA A 84 -10.53 13.09 -3.29
N ASP A 85 -10.96 11.90 -2.88
CA ASP A 85 -11.22 11.58 -1.47
C ASP A 85 -9.92 11.28 -0.72
N ALA A 86 -8.88 10.83 -1.44
CA ALA A 86 -7.54 10.60 -0.91
C ALA A 86 -6.49 10.64 -2.03
N ILE A 87 -5.26 10.94 -1.66
CA ILE A 87 -4.08 10.75 -2.48
C ILE A 87 -3.22 9.67 -1.80
N VAL A 88 -2.80 8.67 -2.56
CA VAL A 88 -1.85 7.66 -2.09
C VAL A 88 -0.59 7.78 -2.92
N PHE A 89 0.57 7.76 -2.28
CA PHE A 89 1.84 7.83 -3.00
C PHE A 89 2.74 6.64 -2.68
N THR A 90 3.56 6.25 -3.65
CA THR A 90 4.58 5.22 -3.47
C THR A 90 5.69 5.34 -4.50
N GLY A 91 6.84 4.77 -4.17
CA GLY A 91 8.00 4.73 -5.05
C GLY A 91 7.92 3.67 -6.14
N TYR A 92 9.07 3.41 -6.71
CA TYR A 92 9.26 2.46 -7.79
C TYR A 92 9.08 1.01 -7.30
N TYR A 93 8.26 0.23 -8.02
CA TYR A 93 8.16 -1.20 -7.77
C TYR A 93 9.16 -1.94 -8.65
N HIS A 94 10.25 -2.36 -8.05
CA HIS A 94 11.30 -3.06 -8.76
C HIS A 94 10.87 -4.49 -9.10
N LYS A 95 10.84 -4.80 -10.38
CA LYS A 95 10.69 -6.14 -10.95
C LYS A 95 11.70 -6.31 -12.08
N GLU A 96 12.28 -7.48 -12.21
CA GLU A 96 13.23 -7.75 -13.29
C GLU A 96 12.62 -7.51 -14.68
N GLN A 97 11.35 -7.83 -14.86
CA GLN A 97 10.62 -7.55 -16.10
C GLN A 97 10.58 -6.04 -16.42
N ASN A 98 10.33 -5.18 -15.43
CA ASN A 98 10.33 -3.72 -15.60
C ASN A 98 11.76 -3.21 -15.83
N ALA A 99 12.73 -3.75 -15.09
CA ALA A 99 14.13 -3.42 -15.24
C ALA A 99 14.67 -3.79 -16.64
N GLY A 100 14.32 -4.98 -17.12
CA GLY A 100 14.66 -5.42 -18.49
C GLY A 100 14.07 -4.51 -19.56
N TYR A 101 12.83 -4.07 -19.40
CA TYR A 101 12.19 -3.10 -20.31
C TYR A 101 12.94 -1.77 -20.32
N LEU A 102 13.23 -1.19 -19.16
CA LEU A 102 13.98 0.07 -19.08
C LEU A 102 15.37 -0.03 -19.74
N ARG A 103 16.11 -1.12 -19.45
CA ARG A 103 17.41 -1.36 -20.08
C ARG A 103 17.30 -1.44 -21.60
N SER A 104 16.26 -2.09 -22.12
CA SER A 104 16.05 -2.20 -23.58
C SER A 104 15.83 -0.86 -24.27
N LEU A 105 15.40 0.16 -23.52
CA LEU A 105 15.21 1.53 -23.98
C LEU A 105 16.39 2.46 -23.67
N GLY A 106 17.48 1.92 -23.12
CA GLY A 106 18.63 2.71 -22.68
C GLY A 106 18.33 3.64 -21.49
N VAL A 107 17.30 3.30 -20.70
CA VAL A 107 16.94 4.03 -19.49
C VAL A 107 17.58 3.34 -18.28
N GLU A 108 18.21 4.11 -17.42
CA GLU A 108 18.79 3.60 -16.20
C GLU A 108 17.71 3.03 -15.27
N VAL A 109 17.99 1.85 -14.71
CA VAL A 109 17.09 1.19 -13.76
C VAL A 109 17.25 1.83 -12.38
N PRO A 110 16.21 2.40 -11.80
CA PRO A 110 16.30 3.02 -10.49
C PRO A 110 16.76 2.02 -9.41
N TYR A 111 17.67 2.46 -8.55
CA TYR A 111 18.12 1.75 -7.34
C TYR A 111 18.86 0.41 -7.58
N GLY A 112 19.23 0.06 -8.81
CA GLY A 112 19.97 -1.17 -9.10
C GLY A 112 19.14 -2.44 -8.99
N GLN A 113 19.82 -3.58 -8.76
CA GLN A 113 19.17 -4.92 -8.83
C GLN A 113 18.76 -5.51 -7.47
N ASP A 114 19.19 -4.92 -6.36
CA ASP A 114 19.06 -5.53 -5.02
C ASP A 114 17.65 -5.49 -4.42
N TYR A 115 16.73 -4.77 -5.06
CA TYR A 115 15.39 -4.51 -4.54
C TYR A 115 14.27 -5.27 -5.26
N ASN A 116 14.59 -6.43 -5.83
CA ASN A 116 13.61 -7.20 -6.60
C ASN A 116 12.32 -7.47 -5.81
N ARG A 117 11.18 -7.17 -6.46
CA ARG A 117 9.81 -7.26 -5.91
C ARG A 117 9.54 -6.33 -4.71
N ARG A 118 10.26 -5.24 -4.58
CA ARG A 118 10.04 -4.25 -3.52
C ARG A 118 9.60 -2.91 -4.09
N LYS A 119 8.83 -2.18 -3.29
CA LYS A 119 8.51 -0.78 -3.55
C LYS A 119 9.58 0.07 -2.87
N VAL A 120 10.43 0.69 -3.65
CA VAL A 120 11.54 1.50 -3.15
C VAL A 120 11.15 2.97 -3.16
N LEU A 121 11.23 3.62 -2.01
CA LEU A 121 11.06 5.05 -1.85
C LEU A 121 12.07 5.55 -0.81
N PRO A 122 13.10 6.29 -1.21
CA PRO A 122 14.05 6.87 -0.28
C PRO A 122 13.38 7.79 0.73
N GLU A 123 13.88 7.82 1.95
CA GLU A 123 13.32 8.62 3.04
C GLU A 123 13.29 10.11 2.71
N GLU A 124 14.34 10.63 2.09
CA GLU A 124 14.42 12.02 1.64
C GLU A 124 13.34 12.36 0.59
N LEU A 125 13.03 11.42 -0.29
CA LEU A 125 11.98 11.60 -1.29
C LEU A 125 10.59 11.56 -0.64
N ASP A 126 10.38 10.65 0.31
CA ASP A 126 9.15 10.61 1.13
C ASP A 126 8.93 11.96 1.84
N ALA A 127 9.96 12.48 2.49
CA ALA A 127 9.93 13.78 3.17
C ALA A 127 9.62 14.94 2.20
N ARG A 128 10.20 14.94 1.00
CA ARG A 128 9.93 15.97 -0.04
C ARG A 128 8.48 15.90 -0.52
N VAL A 129 7.92 14.72 -0.74
CA VAL A 129 6.51 14.54 -1.10
C VAL A 129 5.58 15.12 -0.03
N ILE A 130 5.86 14.83 1.24
CA ILE A 130 5.07 15.33 2.37
C ILE A 130 5.19 16.86 2.48
N ALA A 131 6.41 17.40 2.30
CA ALA A 131 6.63 18.84 2.32
C ALA A 131 5.88 19.53 1.17
N ALA A 132 5.91 18.99 -0.04
CA ALA A 132 5.16 19.51 -1.19
C ALA A 132 3.64 19.48 -0.93
N TRP A 133 3.11 18.38 -0.37
CA TRP A 133 1.71 18.27 -0.01
C TRP A 133 1.31 19.34 1.03
N ARG A 134 2.08 19.50 2.09
CA ARG A 134 1.82 20.53 3.11
C ARG A 134 1.86 21.93 2.53
N ALA A 135 2.84 22.23 1.69
CA ALA A 135 2.99 23.51 1.03
C ALA A 135 1.87 23.83 0.02
N SER A 136 1.27 22.79 -0.59
CA SER A 136 0.18 22.95 -1.57
C SER A 136 -1.12 23.49 -0.96
N GLY A 137 -1.32 23.37 0.35
CA GLY A 137 -2.51 23.78 1.06
C GLY A 137 -3.80 23.03 0.67
N ILE A 138 -3.69 21.91 -0.07
CA ILE A 138 -4.89 21.12 -0.43
C ILE A 138 -5.43 20.39 0.80
N SER A 139 -6.73 20.26 0.89
CA SER A 139 -7.40 19.56 1.99
C SER A 139 -7.47 18.04 1.80
N THR A 140 -7.18 17.54 0.60
CA THR A 140 -7.19 16.11 0.29
C THR A 140 -6.11 15.40 1.10
N PRO A 141 -6.46 14.39 1.90
CA PRO A 141 -5.47 13.71 2.74
C PRO A 141 -4.51 12.85 1.92
N LEU A 142 -3.26 12.77 2.40
CA LEU A 142 -2.18 12.02 1.79
C LEU A 142 -1.89 10.75 2.59
N PHE A 143 -1.65 9.64 1.90
CA PHE A 143 -1.39 8.33 2.52
C PHE A 143 -0.23 7.60 1.83
N ARG A 144 0.54 6.83 2.60
CA ARG A 144 1.62 5.98 2.09
C ARG A 144 1.14 4.60 1.62
N LYS A 145 -0.04 4.15 2.04
CA LYS A 145 -0.61 2.84 1.69
C LYS A 145 -1.94 3.01 0.98
N THR A 146 -2.15 2.19 -0.05
CA THR A 146 -3.40 2.19 -0.82
C THR A 146 -4.59 1.83 0.06
N SER A 147 -4.45 0.79 0.89
CA SER A 147 -5.51 0.39 1.83
C SER A 147 -5.88 1.52 2.77
N CYS A 148 -4.91 2.23 3.37
CA CYS A 148 -5.18 3.37 4.25
C CYS A 148 -5.99 4.47 3.53
N GLY A 149 -5.59 4.83 2.30
CA GLY A 149 -6.30 5.84 1.51
C GLY A 149 -7.72 5.41 1.13
N VAL A 150 -7.90 4.15 0.75
CA VAL A 150 -9.22 3.57 0.44
C VAL A 150 -10.10 3.50 1.70
N SER A 151 -9.56 3.00 2.80
CA SER A 151 -10.28 2.90 4.08
C SER A 151 -10.71 4.28 4.58
N ALA A 152 -9.83 5.28 4.49
CA ALA A 152 -10.14 6.65 4.86
C ALA A 152 -11.24 7.26 3.98
N ALA A 153 -11.18 7.04 2.67
CA ALA A 153 -12.20 7.51 1.73
C ALA A 153 -13.59 6.93 2.06
N HIS A 154 -13.65 5.68 2.50
CA HIS A 154 -14.89 5.01 2.93
C HIS A 154 -15.21 5.18 4.42
N GLN A 155 -14.39 5.92 5.16
CA GLN A 155 -14.57 6.15 6.60
C GLN A 155 -14.64 4.86 7.43
N VAL A 156 -13.80 3.88 7.10
CA VAL A 156 -13.64 2.63 7.85
C VAL A 156 -12.23 2.50 8.40
N ALA A 157 -12.05 1.62 9.37
CA ALA A 157 -10.72 1.29 9.90
C ALA A 157 -9.89 0.57 8.83
N ASP A 158 -8.58 0.81 8.87
CA ASP A 158 -7.61 0.08 8.05
C ASP A 158 -6.77 -0.85 8.93
N TYR A 159 -6.47 -2.04 8.44
CA TYR A 159 -5.71 -3.04 9.20
C TYR A 159 -4.28 -2.60 9.55
N ASN A 160 -3.67 -1.72 8.76
CA ASN A 160 -2.34 -1.19 9.11
C ASN A 160 -2.39 -0.26 10.33
N GLY A 161 -3.46 0.50 10.49
CA GLY A 161 -3.60 1.47 11.57
C GLY A 161 -3.97 0.85 12.92
N HIS A 162 -4.34 -0.43 12.96
CA HIS A 162 -4.63 -1.16 14.20
C HIS A 162 -3.43 -1.17 15.15
N TRP A 163 -2.24 -1.13 14.61
CA TRP A 163 -0.98 -1.25 15.35
C TRP A 163 -0.35 0.10 15.69
N GLY A 164 -0.98 1.22 15.26
CA GLY A 164 -0.39 2.53 15.44
C GLY A 164 0.97 2.62 14.74
N VAL A 165 1.04 2.10 13.52
CA VAL A 165 2.26 2.10 12.71
C VAL A 165 2.69 3.52 12.45
N ARG A 166 3.64 4.01 13.25
CA ARG A 166 4.05 5.42 13.26
C ARG A 166 4.49 5.90 11.90
N GLU A 167 5.23 5.08 11.16
CA GLU A 167 5.76 5.40 9.82
C GLU A 167 4.67 5.56 8.76
N LEU A 168 3.46 5.07 9.02
CA LEU A 168 2.32 5.23 8.15
C LEU A 168 1.33 6.28 8.63
N CYS A 169 1.21 6.42 9.96
CA CYS A 169 0.17 7.21 10.59
C CYS A 169 0.58 8.65 10.92
N ASP A 170 1.86 9.01 10.79
CA ASP A 170 2.39 10.34 11.09
C ASP A 170 1.78 11.47 10.23
N ILE A 171 1.30 11.15 9.03
CA ILE A 171 0.61 12.06 8.12
C ILE A 171 -0.90 11.82 8.04
N CYS A 172 -1.40 10.80 8.73
CA CYS A 172 -2.79 10.40 8.68
C CYS A 172 -3.69 11.41 9.45
N PRO A 173 -4.89 11.73 8.95
CA PRO A 173 -5.84 12.54 9.71
C PRO A 173 -6.18 11.92 11.07
N ALA A 174 -6.22 12.72 12.12
CA ALA A 174 -6.49 12.25 13.49
C ALA A 174 -7.81 11.45 13.60
N ALA A 175 -8.85 11.84 12.89
CA ALA A 175 -10.11 11.11 12.84
C ALA A 175 -9.96 9.69 12.24
N GLN A 176 -9.06 9.50 11.27
CA GLN A 176 -8.79 8.19 10.71
C GLN A 176 -7.96 7.34 11.67
N ILE A 177 -6.97 7.92 12.34
CA ILE A 177 -6.19 7.23 13.38
C ILE A 177 -7.13 6.72 14.48
N SER A 178 -8.00 7.59 15.00
CA SER A 178 -8.98 7.20 16.03
C SER A 178 -9.91 6.07 15.57
N ARG A 179 -10.33 6.12 14.31
CA ARG A 179 -11.18 5.07 13.71
C ARG A 179 -10.44 3.74 13.61
N CYS A 180 -9.19 3.76 13.21
CA CYS A 180 -8.35 2.55 13.14
C CYS A 180 -8.15 1.95 14.53
N HIS A 181 -7.83 2.76 15.53
CA HIS A 181 -7.69 2.29 16.90
C HIS A 181 -9.01 1.70 17.46
N ALA A 182 -10.13 2.34 17.19
CA ALA A 182 -11.45 1.83 17.60
C ALA A 182 -11.85 0.53 16.89
N GLY A 183 -11.35 0.32 15.69
CA GLY A 183 -11.56 -0.90 14.91
C GLY A 183 -10.59 -2.03 15.24
N HIS A 184 -9.61 -1.80 16.10
CA HIS A 184 -8.60 -2.80 16.45
C HIS A 184 -9.24 -3.98 17.18
N ARG A 185 -8.94 -5.19 16.71
CA ARG A 185 -9.25 -6.45 17.38
C ARG A 185 -8.21 -7.49 17.03
N GLN A 186 -8.01 -8.44 17.91
CA GLN A 186 -7.21 -9.62 17.59
C GLN A 186 -8.09 -10.66 16.88
N PRO A 187 -7.63 -11.29 15.81
CA PRO A 187 -8.30 -12.43 15.22
C PRO A 187 -8.19 -13.63 16.18
N ALA A 188 -9.27 -14.40 16.28
CA ALA A 188 -9.24 -15.67 16.97
C ALA A 188 -8.67 -16.76 16.04
N PRO A 189 -8.02 -17.84 16.59
CA PRO A 189 -7.55 -18.95 15.76
C PRO A 189 -8.61 -19.49 14.80
N GLY A 190 -9.81 -19.78 15.27
CA GLY A 190 -10.92 -20.27 14.45
C GLY A 190 -11.37 -19.33 13.32
N GLU A 191 -11.15 -18.02 13.42
CA GLU A 191 -11.38 -17.09 12.31
C GLU A 191 -10.30 -17.25 11.22
N LEU A 192 -9.03 -17.42 11.62
CA LEU A 192 -7.96 -17.69 10.67
C LEU A 192 -8.20 -19.02 9.95
N ASP A 193 -8.52 -20.07 10.66
CA ASP A 193 -8.79 -21.41 10.09
C ASP A 193 -9.92 -21.33 9.07
N THR A 194 -11.02 -20.63 9.41
CA THR A 194 -12.14 -20.41 8.51
C THR A 194 -11.73 -19.68 7.24
N VAL A 195 -11.00 -18.55 7.38
CA VAL A 195 -10.57 -17.75 6.23
C VAL A 195 -9.56 -18.50 5.37
N LEU A 196 -8.65 -19.25 5.98
CA LEU A 196 -7.69 -20.09 5.24
C LEU A 196 -8.41 -21.19 4.45
N ALA A 197 -9.37 -21.86 5.07
CA ALA A 197 -10.18 -22.88 4.41
C ALA A 197 -11.02 -22.29 3.26
N ASP A 198 -11.71 -21.17 3.48
CA ASP A 198 -12.55 -20.50 2.46
C ASP A 198 -11.72 -20.04 1.26
N LEU A 199 -10.49 -19.62 1.49
CA LEU A 199 -9.56 -19.18 0.44
C LEU A 199 -8.78 -20.36 -0.20
N GLY A 200 -8.90 -21.56 0.35
CA GLY A 200 -8.16 -22.73 -0.11
C GLY A 200 -6.66 -22.64 0.13
N TYR A 201 -6.25 -21.99 1.24
CA TYR A 201 -4.85 -21.82 1.59
C TYR A 201 -4.47 -22.74 2.74
N ALA A 202 -3.36 -23.47 2.58
CA ALA A 202 -2.70 -24.22 3.63
C ALA A 202 -1.45 -23.45 4.06
N THR A 203 -1.38 -23.09 5.32
CA THR A 203 -0.21 -22.46 5.93
C THR A 203 -0.32 -22.58 7.45
N ASP A 204 0.81 -22.79 8.09
CA ASP A 204 0.91 -22.66 9.54
C ASP A 204 0.88 -21.17 9.92
N TYR A 205 0.33 -20.88 11.08
CA TYR A 205 0.33 -19.54 11.62
C TYR A 205 0.58 -19.53 13.13
N LEU A 206 1.04 -18.39 13.62
CA LEU A 206 1.21 -18.12 15.04
C LEU A 206 0.55 -16.79 15.37
N ILE A 207 -0.26 -16.77 16.45
CA ILE A 207 -0.76 -15.52 17.04
C ILE A 207 0.07 -15.26 18.30
N ASP A 208 0.89 -14.21 18.26
CA ASP A 208 1.76 -13.82 19.36
C ASP A 208 1.68 -12.32 19.62
N GLY A 209 1.41 -11.94 20.87
CA GLY A 209 1.35 -10.53 21.30
C GLY A 209 0.43 -9.64 20.48
N GLY A 210 -0.56 -10.21 19.80
CA GLY A 210 -1.44 -9.49 18.89
C GLY A 210 -0.92 -9.40 17.44
N HIS A 211 0.16 -10.06 17.12
CA HIS A 211 0.65 -10.26 15.75
C HIS A 211 0.20 -11.61 15.23
N VAL A 212 -0.10 -11.67 13.95
CA VAL A 212 -0.30 -12.92 13.23
C VAL A 212 0.87 -13.11 12.28
N TRP A 213 1.54 -14.22 12.46
CA TRP A 213 2.69 -14.64 11.64
C TRP A 213 2.29 -15.80 10.77
N THR A 214 2.79 -15.82 9.54
CA THR A 214 2.68 -16.95 8.61
C THR A 214 4.06 -17.33 8.11
N HIS A 215 4.18 -18.54 7.55
CA HIS A 215 5.40 -19.04 6.96
C HIS A 215 5.15 -19.60 5.56
N GLY A 216 5.94 -19.16 4.58
CA GLY A 216 5.83 -19.63 3.19
C GLY A 216 4.60 -19.09 2.43
N LEU A 217 3.88 -18.13 2.98
CA LEU A 217 2.69 -17.56 2.35
C LEU A 217 3.06 -16.39 1.43
N GLY A 218 2.84 -16.57 0.15
CA GLY A 218 3.10 -15.52 -0.86
C GLY A 218 2.29 -14.24 -0.62
N GLU A 219 2.84 -13.10 -1.05
CA GLU A 219 2.30 -11.75 -0.81
C GLU A 219 0.81 -11.62 -1.17
N GLN A 220 0.38 -12.17 -2.29
CA GLN A 220 -1.01 -12.05 -2.74
C GLN A 220 -1.99 -12.81 -1.84
N LYS A 221 -1.60 -14.00 -1.40
CA LYS A 221 -2.38 -14.81 -0.46
C LYS A 221 -2.49 -14.10 0.90
N ARG A 222 -1.37 -13.58 1.39
CA ARG A 222 -1.34 -12.80 2.62
C ARG A 222 -2.26 -11.58 2.55
N TYR A 223 -2.23 -10.82 1.44
CA TYR A 223 -3.14 -9.70 1.23
C TYR A 223 -4.62 -10.11 1.22
N ALA A 224 -4.96 -11.25 0.63
CA ALA A 224 -6.33 -11.75 0.67
C ALA A 224 -6.80 -11.98 2.12
N ILE A 225 -5.98 -12.64 2.94
CA ILE A 225 -6.28 -12.86 4.36
C ILE A 225 -6.38 -11.53 5.12
N GLN A 226 -5.43 -10.63 4.93
CA GLN A 226 -5.41 -9.31 5.57
C GLN A 226 -6.69 -8.52 5.29
N HIS A 227 -7.14 -8.50 4.04
CA HIS A 227 -8.35 -7.78 3.65
C HIS A 227 -9.62 -8.46 4.17
N THR A 228 -9.66 -9.78 4.22
CA THR A 228 -10.81 -10.54 4.72
C THR A 228 -10.96 -10.38 6.22
N LEU A 229 -9.88 -10.52 6.98
CA LEU A 229 -9.88 -10.39 8.44
C LEU A 229 -9.90 -8.94 8.93
N GLY A 230 -9.48 -7.99 8.08
CA GLY A 230 -9.23 -6.61 8.53
C GLY A 230 -8.07 -6.53 9.52
N PHE A 231 -7.04 -7.36 9.37
CA PHE A 231 -5.93 -7.51 10.30
C PHE A 231 -4.60 -7.71 9.58
N GLN A 232 -3.50 -7.19 10.13
CA GLN A 232 -2.18 -7.30 9.53
C GLN A 232 -1.62 -8.71 9.72
N ILE A 233 -1.17 -9.33 8.65
CA ILE A 233 -0.48 -10.62 8.64
C ILE A 233 0.98 -10.43 8.27
N TRP A 234 1.87 -10.97 9.08
CA TRP A 234 3.32 -10.91 8.88
C TRP A 234 3.84 -12.22 8.27
N GLU A 235 4.96 -12.13 7.58
CA GLU A 235 5.61 -13.29 6.95
C GLU A 235 7.03 -13.43 7.48
N LEU A 236 7.35 -14.59 8.03
CA LEU A 236 8.66 -14.86 8.64
C LEU A 236 9.83 -14.82 7.64
N ASP A 237 9.57 -15.16 6.38
CA ASP A 237 10.59 -15.14 5.34
C ASP A 237 10.85 -13.74 4.77
N GLN A 238 10.07 -12.75 5.21
CA GLN A 238 10.15 -11.38 4.74
C GLN A 238 10.21 -10.38 5.91
N PRO A 239 11.20 -10.49 6.79
CA PRO A 239 11.31 -9.69 8.01
C PRO A 239 11.46 -8.18 7.75
N HIS A 240 12.01 -7.80 6.58
CA HIS A 240 12.10 -6.41 6.14
C HIS A 240 10.74 -5.71 5.99
N LEU A 241 9.64 -6.44 5.99
CA LEU A 241 8.30 -5.87 5.95
C LEU A 241 7.80 -5.42 7.33
N LEU A 242 8.43 -5.84 8.42
CA LEU A 242 8.02 -5.50 9.79
C LEU A 242 7.97 -3.99 10.02
N HIS A 243 9.02 -3.28 9.68
CA HIS A 243 9.12 -1.84 9.90
C HIS A 243 8.68 -1.01 8.70
N ALA A 244 8.88 -1.53 7.51
CA ALA A 244 8.56 -0.80 6.28
C ALA A 244 7.13 -1.04 5.77
N HIS A 245 6.36 -1.93 6.39
CA HIS A 245 4.98 -2.28 5.95
C HIS A 245 4.85 -2.49 4.44
N GLY A 246 5.77 -3.27 3.86
CA GLY A 246 5.86 -3.50 2.42
C GLY A 246 6.49 -2.35 1.62
N ARG A 247 7.04 -1.34 2.30
CA ARG A 247 7.94 -0.33 1.70
C ARG A 247 9.37 -0.72 2.05
N SER A 248 10.25 -0.77 1.06
CA SER A 248 11.68 -0.92 1.31
C SER A 248 12.31 0.46 1.40
N LEU A 249 12.86 0.76 2.55
CA LEU A 249 13.83 1.86 2.66
C LEU A 249 15.13 1.38 2.04
N THR A 250 15.81 2.24 1.29
CA THR A 250 17.14 1.93 0.76
C THR A 250 18.10 1.76 1.93
N GLY A 251 18.87 0.68 1.93
CA GLY A 251 19.86 0.41 2.97
C GLY A 251 19.30 -0.15 4.28
N TYR A 252 18.03 -0.54 4.33
CA TYR A 252 17.50 -1.20 5.52
C TYR A 252 18.08 -2.60 5.68
N GLU A 253 18.73 -2.80 6.80
CA GLU A 253 19.13 -4.12 7.31
C GLU A 253 18.50 -4.32 8.69
N PRO A 254 17.97 -5.51 9.01
CA PRO A 254 17.43 -5.80 10.33
C PRO A 254 18.50 -5.59 11.41
N THR A 255 18.14 -4.90 12.48
CA THR A 255 19.01 -4.77 13.65
C THR A 255 19.22 -6.14 14.34
N GLU A 256 20.26 -6.26 15.18
CA GLU A 256 20.49 -7.49 15.94
C GLU A 256 19.28 -7.85 16.82
N GLN A 257 18.64 -6.87 17.42
CA GLN A 257 17.42 -7.08 18.22
C GLN A 257 16.28 -7.64 17.38
N GLU A 258 16.02 -7.08 16.21
CA GLU A 258 14.99 -7.55 15.29
C GLU A 258 15.29 -8.96 14.79
N GLN A 259 16.56 -9.30 14.54
CA GLN A 259 16.98 -10.65 14.18
C GLN A 259 16.76 -11.66 15.33
N GLN A 260 17.00 -11.23 16.58
CA GLN A 260 16.74 -12.05 17.76
C GLN A 260 15.24 -12.30 17.94
N GLU A 261 14.41 -11.27 17.81
CA GLU A 261 12.95 -11.38 17.89
C GLU A 261 12.40 -12.32 16.82
N LEU A 262 12.84 -12.20 15.58
CA LEU A 262 12.46 -13.10 14.48
C LEU A 262 12.92 -14.53 14.71
N THR A 263 14.10 -14.74 15.30
CA THR A 263 14.59 -16.05 15.67
C THR A 263 13.73 -16.69 16.74
N ALA A 264 13.33 -15.93 17.75
CA ALA A 264 12.42 -16.41 18.80
C ALA A 264 11.06 -16.83 18.23
N ILE A 265 10.50 -16.04 17.31
CA ILE A 265 9.23 -16.36 16.63
C ILE A 265 9.39 -17.66 15.81
N ARG A 266 10.45 -17.78 15.01
CA ARG A 266 10.73 -19.01 14.24
C ARG A 266 10.82 -20.25 15.12
N THR A 267 11.39 -20.12 16.30
CA THR A 267 11.49 -21.22 17.27
C THR A 267 10.11 -21.66 17.74
N GLN A 268 9.19 -20.73 17.97
CA GLN A 268 7.81 -21.03 18.35
C GLN A 268 7.06 -21.80 17.24
N PHE A 269 7.23 -21.40 15.97
CA PHE A 269 6.68 -22.14 14.83
C PHE A 269 7.17 -23.58 14.78
N THR A 270 8.45 -23.78 15.00
CA THR A 270 9.05 -25.12 15.00
C THR A 270 8.51 -25.99 16.14
N HIS A 271 8.17 -25.38 17.26
CA HIS A 271 7.54 -26.10 18.38
C HIS A 271 6.05 -26.41 18.11
N ALA A 272 5.29 -25.49 17.56
CA ALA A 272 3.88 -25.69 17.21
C ALA A 272 3.72 -26.86 16.20
N ALA A 273 4.52 -26.87 15.14
CA ALA A 273 4.50 -27.94 14.13
C ALA A 273 4.86 -29.35 14.68
N ARG A 274 5.59 -29.42 15.79
CA ARG A 274 5.95 -30.72 16.44
C ARG A 274 4.84 -31.25 17.34
N PHE A 275 3.94 -30.42 17.83
CA PHE A 275 2.81 -30.86 18.66
C PHE A 275 1.66 -31.42 17.83
N ASP A 276 1.54 -31.03 16.56
CA ASP A 276 0.51 -31.52 15.64
C ASP A 276 0.90 -32.88 14.98
N GLU A 277 2.16 -33.32 15.10
CA GLU A 277 2.61 -34.63 14.59
C GLU A 277 2.42 -35.76 15.61
N ASP A 278 2.11 -35.49 16.89
CA ASP A 278 1.99 -36.45 17.98
C ASP A 278 0.56 -36.71 18.48
N ASP A 279 -0.49 -36.12 17.84
CA ASP A 279 -1.92 -36.40 18.06
C ASP A 279 -2.52 -37.19 16.87
#